data_f2e84cde78f910ff1f51cf092de359fc
#
_entry.id   f2e84cde78f910ff1f51cf092de359fc
#
_cell.length_a   1.000
_cell.length_b   1.000
_cell.length_c   1.000
_cell.angle_alpha   90.00
_cell.angle_beta   90.00
_cell.angle_gamma   90.00
#
_symmetry.space_group_name_H-M   'P 1'
#
loop_
_entity.id
_entity.type
_entity.pdbx_description
1 polymer ?
#
loop_
_entity_poly.entity_id
_entity_poly.type
_entity_poly.pdbx_seq_one_letter_code
_entity_poly.pdbx_strand_id
1 'polypeptide(L)'
;MNKKLLLPLFAFTFLSCSGEENADIASDFNDVTVSNFPVIDGSSSTSPLRYILMCKLLGFDYEWQASPFIQNPDEAPKQVEPIFTCTEDERRELLVNRLLNSNTHQSFVNLIDDQVEVIITARSISRDEKAYAEGKGVTLIEKPIARDALAFMVNLKNPVDNLSIPQIQGIYTGDIVNWSEVCGWDCAIKPYVRDRNSGSQEKFETMVMNGLTIKDFPEMQIGRTMMTPYYQIEQDTAGIAFTPFYYYKVMVGSGSTKAIGVNGVAMTKENIKNGSYPYTSNVYTAVRSDIDRSSIAYRIFEFLTTEGGQAIVDESGYVPLQASSGVRALEQEAVKMEYRRSALHFLSSVLPQRIEIYDLSGKHVFRSPIHSRSISIPSHLSGCHIVNVWLDDDSFVQRKILL
;
A
#
# COMPACT_ATOMS: atom_id res chain seq x y z
N MET A 1 -0.80 28.95 -60.68
CA MET A 1 -2.04 28.77 -59.89
C MET A 1 -1.68 27.91 -58.72
N ASN A 2 -1.36 28.54 -57.56
CA ASN A 2 -1.00 27.86 -56.32
C ASN A 2 -2.23 27.75 -55.45
N LYS A 3 -2.73 26.54 -55.22
CA LYS A 3 -3.76 26.25 -54.20
C LYS A 3 -3.09 26.04 -52.85
N LYS A 4 -3.24 27.01 -51.95
CA LYS A 4 -2.92 26.86 -50.55
C LYS A 4 -3.99 25.97 -49.86
N LEU A 5 -3.56 24.84 -49.36
CA LEU A 5 -4.38 23.96 -48.50
C LEU A 5 -4.36 24.54 -47.08
N LEU A 6 -5.50 25.03 -46.57
CA LEU A 6 -5.72 25.38 -45.19
C LEU A 6 -6.05 24.08 -44.41
N LEU A 7 -5.19 23.69 -43.47
CA LEU A 7 -5.55 22.73 -42.42
C LEU A 7 -6.30 23.48 -41.30
N PRO A 8 -7.39 22.91 -40.78
CA PRO A 8 -8.03 23.47 -39.59
C PRO A 8 -7.24 23.10 -38.33
N LEU A 9 -6.90 24.14 -37.57
CA LEU A 9 -6.30 24.05 -36.24
C LEU A 9 -7.40 23.58 -35.27
N PHE A 10 -7.39 22.32 -34.90
CA PHE A 10 -8.20 21.85 -33.77
C PHE A 10 -7.54 22.30 -32.47
N ALA A 11 -8.09 23.33 -31.85
CA ALA A 11 -7.79 23.68 -30.46
C ALA A 11 -8.38 22.62 -29.54
N PHE A 12 -7.55 21.74 -28.99
CA PHE A 12 -7.92 20.92 -27.85
C PHE A 12 -7.97 21.83 -26.62
N THR A 13 -9.17 22.20 -26.20
CA THR A 13 -9.40 22.74 -24.86
C THR A 13 -9.26 21.59 -23.86
N PHE A 14 -8.13 21.54 -23.18
CA PHE A 14 -8.03 20.77 -21.93
C PHE A 14 -8.97 21.42 -20.91
N LEU A 15 -10.12 20.80 -20.65
CA LEU A 15 -10.90 21.08 -19.46
C LEU A 15 -10.09 20.49 -18.29
N SER A 16 -9.42 21.36 -17.54
CA SER A 16 -8.84 20.99 -16.25
C SER A 16 -9.98 20.77 -15.26
N CYS A 17 -10.26 19.52 -14.95
CA CYS A 17 -11.23 19.12 -13.94
C CYS A 17 -10.61 19.15 -12.53
N SER A 18 -9.80 20.16 -12.20
CA SER A 18 -9.08 20.27 -10.93
C SER A 18 -9.72 21.26 -9.94
N GLY A 19 -10.89 21.81 -10.29
CA GLY A 19 -11.51 22.89 -9.50
C GLY A 19 -12.41 22.46 -8.35
N GLU A 20 -13.05 21.31 -8.43
CA GLU A 20 -14.06 20.90 -7.42
C GLU A 20 -13.46 20.11 -6.25
N GLU A 21 -12.47 19.25 -6.48
CA GLU A 21 -11.82 18.49 -5.40
C GLU A 21 -10.96 19.33 -4.44
N ASN A 22 -10.35 20.43 -4.94
CA ASN A 22 -9.57 21.34 -4.09
C ASN A 22 -10.45 22.23 -3.21
N ALA A 23 -11.71 22.45 -3.57
CA ALA A 23 -12.62 23.29 -2.78
C ALA A 23 -13.03 22.60 -1.45
N ASP A 24 -13.12 21.29 -1.42
CA ASP A 24 -13.57 20.52 -0.25
C ASP A 24 -12.46 20.43 0.83
N ILE A 25 -11.21 20.23 0.43
CA ILE A 25 -10.06 20.19 1.34
C ILE A 25 -9.81 21.56 2.00
N ALA A 26 -9.92 22.62 1.24
CA ALA A 26 -9.74 24.00 1.72
C ALA A 26 -10.78 24.41 2.76
N SER A 27 -11.99 23.84 2.74
CA SER A 27 -13.04 24.16 3.71
C SER A 27 -12.74 23.62 5.11
N ASP A 28 -12.15 22.44 5.20
CA ASP A 28 -11.88 21.74 6.47
C ASP A 28 -10.59 22.19 7.16
N PHE A 29 -9.67 22.81 6.42
CA PHE A 29 -8.34 23.21 6.89
C PHE A 29 -7.99 24.68 6.61
N ASN A 30 -8.98 25.56 6.49
CA ASN A 30 -8.78 26.98 6.20
C ASN A 30 -8.06 27.77 7.31
N ASP A 31 -7.96 27.21 8.51
CA ASP A 31 -7.24 27.72 9.67
C ASP A 31 -5.79 27.25 9.75
N VAL A 32 -5.36 26.37 8.83
CA VAL A 32 -3.99 25.84 8.81
C VAL A 32 -3.06 26.82 8.14
N THR A 33 -1.96 27.10 8.81
CA THR A 33 -0.89 28.00 8.36
C THR A 33 0.46 27.35 8.60
N VAL A 34 1.53 27.89 8.04
CA VAL A 34 2.90 27.39 8.30
C VAL A 34 3.20 27.37 9.80
N SER A 35 2.77 28.39 10.54
CA SER A 35 3.10 28.53 11.96
C SER A 35 2.40 27.52 12.87
N ASN A 36 1.23 27.03 12.50
CA ASN A 36 0.45 26.04 13.27
C ASN A 36 0.41 24.64 12.62
N PHE A 37 1.13 24.42 11.52
CA PHE A 37 1.22 23.11 10.89
C PHE A 37 1.84 22.11 11.87
N PRO A 38 1.23 20.93 12.09
CA PRO A 38 1.71 19.97 13.09
C PRO A 38 3.04 19.34 12.71
N VAL A 39 3.73 18.78 13.68
CA VAL A 39 4.94 17.97 13.43
C VAL A 39 4.52 16.58 12.97
N ILE A 40 4.84 16.26 11.73
CA ILE A 40 4.53 14.98 11.09
C ILE A 40 5.81 14.20 10.80
N ASP A 41 5.87 12.94 11.22
CA ASP A 41 6.98 12.04 10.93
C ASP A 41 6.50 10.79 10.20
N GLY A 42 7.40 9.91 9.80
CA GLY A 42 7.01 8.65 9.21
C GLY A 42 8.12 7.88 8.50
N SER A 43 7.66 6.84 7.81
CA SER A 43 8.54 5.99 6.99
C SER A 43 9.10 6.74 5.79
N SER A 44 10.32 6.41 5.37
CA SER A 44 10.93 7.04 4.17
C SER A 44 10.05 6.84 2.91
N SER A 45 9.38 5.70 2.78
CA SER A 45 8.47 5.47 1.65
C SER A 45 7.20 6.31 1.68
N THR A 46 6.79 6.85 2.84
CA THR A 46 5.59 7.69 2.97
C THR A 46 5.88 9.18 2.82
N SER A 47 7.13 9.58 2.59
CA SER A 47 7.49 10.99 2.44
C SER A 47 6.71 11.71 1.32
N PRO A 48 6.51 11.14 0.11
CA PRO A 48 5.72 11.83 -0.91
C PRO A 48 4.29 12.12 -0.45
N LEU A 49 3.63 11.17 0.21
CA LEU A 49 2.27 11.39 0.74
C LEU A 49 2.24 12.54 1.76
N ARG A 50 3.24 12.62 2.66
CA ARG A 50 3.34 13.70 3.65
C ARG A 50 3.61 15.06 3.01
N TYR A 51 4.45 15.12 1.97
CA TYR A 51 4.71 16.35 1.23
C TYR A 51 3.49 16.82 0.45
N ILE A 52 2.78 15.92 -0.26
CA ILE A 52 1.56 16.26 -0.98
C ILE A 52 0.48 16.74 -0.01
N LEU A 53 0.30 16.03 1.11
CA LEU A 53 -0.63 16.44 2.17
C LEU A 53 -0.33 17.86 2.65
N MET A 54 0.92 18.16 3.01
CA MET A 54 1.33 19.51 3.40
C MET A 54 1.02 20.55 2.32
N CYS A 55 1.37 20.27 1.07
CA CYS A 55 1.10 21.19 -0.04
C CYS A 55 -0.39 21.47 -0.19
N LYS A 56 -1.23 20.43 -0.16
CA LYS A 56 -2.69 20.57 -0.26
C LYS A 56 -3.29 21.37 0.89
N LEU A 57 -2.82 21.16 2.12
CA LEU A 57 -3.33 21.86 3.30
C LEU A 57 -2.87 23.32 3.38
N LEU A 58 -1.70 23.63 2.85
CA LEU A 58 -1.14 25.00 2.88
C LEU A 58 -1.30 25.77 1.56
N GLY A 59 -1.92 25.15 0.54
CA GLY A 59 -2.13 25.78 -0.77
C GLY A 59 -0.86 25.94 -1.60
N PHE A 60 0.15 25.10 -1.40
CA PHE A 60 1.34 25.04 -2.25
C PHE A 60 1.15 24.09 -3.42
N ASP A 61 1.74 24.42 -4.56
CA ASP A 61 1.93 23.48 -5.63
C ASP A 61 3.10 22.53 -5.35
N TYR A 62 3.21 21.46 -6.13
CA TYR A 62 4.35 20.53 -6.07
C TYR A 62 4.58 19.87 -7.43
N GLU A 63 5.75 19.31 -7.59
CA GLU A 63 6.12 18.52 -8.76
C GLU A 63 6.87 17.25 -8.37
N TRP A 64 6.84 16.24 -9.25
CA TRP A 64 7.62 15.04 -9.11
C TRP A 64 8.96 15.22 -9.83
N GLN A 65 10.04 15.23 -9.08
CA GLN A 65 11.40 15.35 -9.62
C GLN A 65 12.21 14.08 -9.42
N ALA A 66 13.12 13.80 -10.36
CA ALA A 66 14.15 12.79 -10.17
C ALA A 66 15.16 13.28 -9.14
N SER A 67 15.62 12.40 -8.23
CA SER A 67 16.62 12.76 -7.23
C SER A 67 17.89 13.32 -7.89
N PRO A 68 18.35 14.51 -7.52
CA PRO A 68 19.53 15.14 -8.14
C PRO A 68 20.85 14.44 -7.81
N PHE A 69 20.83 13.48 -6.89
CA PHE A 69 22.02 12.73 -6.47
C PHE A 69 22.38 11.54 -7.36
N ILE A 70 21.53 11.23 -8.35
CA ILE A 70 21.73 10.13 -9.29
C ILE A 70 21.94 10.67 -10.71
N GLN A 71 23.02 10.25 -11.36
CA GLN A 71 23.44 10.81 -12.66
C GLN A 71 22.48 10.49 -13.80
N ASN A 72 21.79 9.33 -13.74
CA ASN A 72 20.77 8.97 -14.73
C ASN A 72 19.38 9.30 -14.18
N PRO A 73 18.68 10.34 -14.68
CA PRO A 73 17.35 10.73 -14.19
C PRO A 73 16.29 9.64 -14.36
N ASP A 74 16.43 8.75 -15.37
CA ASP A 74 15.48 7.65 -15.61
C ASP A 74 15.58 6.53 -14.58
N GLU A 75 16.70 6.44 -13.87
CA GLU A 75 16.99 5.48 -12.81
C GLU A 75 16.93 6.11 -11.41
N ALA A 76 16.82 7.42 -11.34
CA ALA A 76 16.77 8.14 -10.09
C ALA A 76 15.41 7.94 -9.39
N PRO A 77 15.39 7.72 -8.07
CA PRO A 77 14.13 7.71 -7.33
C PRO A 77 13.46 9.07 -7.46
N LYS A 78 12.17 9.04 -7.72
CA LYS A 78 11.36 10.25 -7.78
C LYS A 78 11.00 10.70 -6.37
N GLN A 79 11.00 11.99 -6.17
CA GLN A 79 10.57 12.64 -4.93
C GLN A 79 9.61 13.78 -5.23
N VAL A 80 8.78 14.11 -4.28
CA VAL A 80 7.90 15.29 -4.36
C VAL A 80 8.68 16.50 -3.91
N GLU A 81 8.76 17.50 -4.77
CA GLU A 81 9.35 18.81 -4.47
C GLU A 81 8.25 19.85 -4.38
N PRO A 82 7.98 20.39 -3.17
CA PRO A 82 7.04 21.48 -2.98
C PRO A 82 7.50 22.77 -3.67
N ILE A 83 6.57 23.50 -4.30
CA ILE A 83 6.80 24.81 -4.88
C ILE A 83 6.31 25.84 -3.87
N PHE A 84 7.22 26.31 -3.04
CA PHE A 84 6.89 27.21 -1.94
C PHE A 84 6.64 28.65 -2.43
N THR A 85 5.52 29.23 -1.96
CA THR A 85 5.17 30.62 -2.12
C THR A 85 5.34 31.42 -0.82
N CYS A 86 5.92 30.80 0.19
CA CYS A 86 6.22 31.39 1.52
C CYS A 86 7.67 31.88 1.62
N THR A 87 8.02 32.49 2.74
CA THR A 87 9.38 32.95 3.04
C THR A 87 10.35 31.79 3.23
N GLU A 88 11.66 32.04 3.10
CA GLU A 88 12.70 31.02 3.32
C GLU A 88 12.71 30.51 4.77
N ASP A 89 12.39 31.34 5.75
CA ASP A 89 12.28 30.93 7.16
C ASP A 89 11.09 29.98 7.36
N GLU A 90 9.94 30.27 6.76
CA GLU A 90 8.76 29.39 6.79
C GLU A 90 9.01 28.08 6.06
N ARG A 91 9.66 28.13 4.90
CA ARG A 91 10.09 26.93 4.18
C ARG A 91 10.98 26.04 5.03
N ARG A 92 11.99 26.66 5.69
CA ARG A 92 12.88 25.94 6.59
C ARG A 92 12.13 25.35 7.79
N GLU A 93 11.19 26.10 8.37
CA GLU A 93 10.34 25.59 9.46
C GLU A 93 9.60 24.32 9.03
N LEU A 94 8.95 24.33 7.87
CA LEU A 94 8.22 23.16 7.34
C LEU A 94 9.13 21.96 7.10
N LEU A 95 10.24 22.14 6.38
CA LEU A 95 11.09 21.04 5.93
C LEU A 95 12.00 20.46 7.00
N VAL A 96 12.36 21.25 8.00
CA VAL A 96 13.32 20.84 9.04
C VAL A 96 12.63 20.48 10.34
N ASN A 97 11.59 21.25 10.72
CA ASN A 97 10.99 21.13 12.04
C ASN A 97 9.60 20.49 12.02
N ARG A 98 8.88 20.51 10.88
CA ARG A 98 7.50 20.01 10.80
C ARG A 98 7.36 18.70 10.04
N LEU A 99 8.13 18.48 8.97
CA LEU A 99 8.10 17.25 8.19
C LEU A 99 9.36 16.41 8.42
N LEU A 100 9.34 15.60 9.45
CA LEU A 100 10.45 14.72 9.78
C LEU A 100 10.45 13.47 8.90
N ASN A 101 11.58 12.81 8.77
CA ASN A 101 11.75 11.58 7.98
C ASN A 101 12.68 10.60 8.72
N SER A 102 12.25 10.18 9.89
CA SER A 102 13.08 9.44 10.86
C SER A 102 13.12 7.91 10.61
N ASN A 103 12.47 7.38 9.59
CA ASN A 103 12.14 5.97 9.34
C ASN A 103 10.99 5.42 10.22
N THR A 104 10.55 4.19 9.93
CA THR A 104 9.36 3.62 10.57
C THR A 104 9.53 3.46 12.08
N HIS A 105 10.62 2.85 12.53
CA HIS A 105 10.86 2.61 13.96
C HIS A 105 10.98 3.92 14.73
N GLN A 106 11.87 4.80 14.27
CA GLN A 106 12.12 6.05 14.97
C GLN A 106 10.89 6.97 15.02
N SER A 107 10.04 6.96 13.98
CA SER A 107 8.80 7.77 14.02
C SER A 107 7.81 7.29 15.09
N PHE A 108 7.71 5.98 15.36
CA PHE A 108 6.95 5.49 16.52
C PHE A 108 7.57 5.92 17.83
N VAL A 109 8.91 5.84 17.99
CA VAL A 109 9.60 6.30 19.19
C VAL A 109 9.35 7.80 19.40
N ASN A 110 9.48 8.62 18.34
CA ASN A 110 9.22 10.06 18.40
C ASN A 110 7.77 10.37 18.80
N LEU A 111 6.79 9.61 18.32
CA LEU A 111 5.37 9.77 18.70
C LEU A 111 5.13 9.39 20.16
N ILE A 112 5.71 8.29 20.63
CA ILE A 112 5.61 7.85 22.03
C ILE A 112 6.25 8.86 22.98
N ASP A 113 7.40 9.42 22.60
CA ASP A 113 8.15 10.42 23.36
C ASP A 113 7.61 11.86 23.20
N ASP A 114 6.46 12.05 22.54
CA ASP A 114 5.79 13.35 22.33
C ASP A 114 6.66 14.38 21.57
N GLN A 115 7.52 13.89 20.68
CA GLN A 115 8.33 14.73 19.81
C GLN A 115 7.62 15.09 18.50
N VAL A 116 6.60 14.32 18.14
CA VAL A 116 5.77 14.52 16.95
C VAL A 116 4.30 14.27 17.29
N GLU A 117 3.40 14.88 16.55
CA GLU A 117 1.95 14.88 16.85
C GLU A 117 1.20 13.79 16.07
N VAL A 118 1.65 13.48 14.85
CA VAL A 118 1.06 12.46 13.99
C VAL A 118 2.14 11.79 13.14
N ILE A 119 2.00 10.51 12.89
CA ILE A 119 2.91 9.76 12.00
C ILE A 119 2.18 9.07 10.86
N ILE A 120 2.87 8.92 9.72
CA ILE A 120 2.41 8.13 8.59
C ILE A 120 3.46 7.04 8.30
N THR A 121 3.10 5.78 8.50
CA THR A 121 4.04 4.66 8.54
C THR A 121 3.67 3.54 7.58
N ALA A 122 4.70 2.88 7.04
CA ALA A 122 4.54 1.79 6.08
C ALA A 122 4.03 0.48 6.71
N ARG A 123 3.86 0.40 8.02
CA ARG A 123 3.32 -0.73 8.78
C ARG A 123 2.68 -0.24 10.09
N SER A 124 1.92 -1.09 10.72
CA SER A 124 1.44 -0.89 12.10
C SER A 124 2.59 -0.94 13.12
N ILE A 125 2.32 -0.50 14.34
CA ILE A 125 3.23 -0.57 15.48
C ILE A 125 3.73 -2.01 15.72
N SER A 126 5.04 -2.18 15.88
CA SER A 126 5.67 -3.46 16.16
C SER A 126 5.50 -3.88 17.64
N ARG A 127 5.91 -5.11 17.94
CA ARG A 127 5.90 -5.64 19.31
C ARG A 127 6.81 -4.82 20.24
N ASP A 128 8.00 -4.48 19.77
CA ASP A 128 8.99 -3.75 20.57
C ASP A 128 8.54 -2.31 20.82
N GLU A 129 7.94 -1.67 19.83
CA GLU A 129 7.37 -0.32 19.96
C GLU A 129 6.16 -0.33 20.91
N LYS A 130 5.31 -1.37 20.86
CA LYS A 130 4.22 -1.55 21.85
C LYS A 130 4.76 -1.68 23.27
N ALA A 131 5.77 -2.51 23.46
CA ALA A 131 6.39 -2.67 24.78
C ALA A 131 7.02 -1.35 25.26
N TYR A 132 7.62 -0.57 24.34
CA TYR A 132 8.14 0.76 24.68
C TYR A 132 7.04 1.73 25.08
N ALA A 133 5.93 1.79 24.32
CA ALA A 133 4.77 2.63 24.66
C ALA A 133 4.16 2.24 26.02
N GLU A 134 3.97 0.93 26.28
CA GLU A 134 3.50 0.40 27.56
C GLU A 134 4.42 0.82 28.72
N GLY A 135 5.74 0.72 28.52
CA GLY A 135 6.74 1.14 29.51
C GLY A 135 6.71 2.65 29.80
N LYS A 136 6.23 3.46 28.88
CA LYS A 136 6.01 4.91 29.02
C LYS A 136 4.60 5.27 29.51
N GLY A 137 3.68 4.32 29.60
CA GLY A 137 2.27 4.55 29.90
C GLY A 137 1.50 5.25 28.77
N VAL A 138 2.00 5.14 27.53
CA VAL A 138 1.41 5.76 26.34
C VAL A 138 0.59 4.73 25.55
N THR A 139 -0.58 5.15 25.09
CA THR A 139 -1.42 4.39 24.16
C THR A 139 -1.49 5.12 22.82
N LEU A 140 -1.33 4.40 21.72
CA LEU A 140 -1.48 4.94 20.38
C LEU A 140 -2.81 4.52 19.75
N ILE A 141 -3.35 5.37 18.90
CA ILE A 141 -4.49 5.08 18.02
C ILE A 141 -3.95 5.03 16.61
N GLU A 142 -4.20 3.92 15.91
CA GLU A 142 -3.77 3.72 14.52
C GLU A 142 -4.98 3.52 13.60
N LYS A 143 -4.86 4.00 12.36
CA LYS A 143 -5.81 3.71 11.27
C LYS A 143 -5.04 3.32 10.01
N PRO A 144 -5.47 2.29 9.28
CA PRO A 144 -4.99 2.08 7.92
C PRO A 144 -5.50 3.21 7.02
N ILE A 145 -4.64 3.72 6.13
CA ILE A 145 -4.97 4.82 5.21
C ILE A 145 -4.70 4.48 3.75
N ALA A 146 -3.88 3.47 3.47
CA ALA A 146 -3.56 3.04 2.13
C ALA A 146 -3.19 1.56 2.11
N ARG A 147 -3.19 0.95 0.92
CA ARG A 147 -2.59 -0.36 0.68
C ARG A 147 -1.24 -0.21 0.00
N ASP A 148 -0.35 -1.12 0.35
CA ASP A 148 0.95 -1.35 -0.24
C ASP A 148 1.18 -2.86 -0.31
N ALA A 149 2.32 -3.30 -0.81
CA ALA A 149 2.71 -4.71 -0.81
C ALA A 149 4.21 -4.86 -0.63
N LEU A 150 4.65 -6.04 -0.22
CA LEU A 150 6.05 -6.41 -0.30
C LEU A 150 6.30 -7.09 -1.65
N ALA A 151 7.11 -6.45 -2.48
CA ALA A 151 7.50 -6.88 -3.80
C ALA A 151 8.79 -7.69 -3.73
N PHE A 152 8.87 -8.80 -4.46
CA PHE A 152 10.12 -9.48 -4.74
C PHE A 152 10.63 -9.06 -6.10
N MET A 153 11.93 -8.81 -6.21
CA MET A 153 12.55 -8.38 -7.45
C MET A 153 13.83 -9.17 -7.73
N VAL A 154 14.05 -9.39 -9.01
CA VAL A 154 15.25 -10.00 -9.58
C VAL A 154 15.78 -9.13 -10.71
N ASN A 155 17.00 -9.40 -11.18
CA ASN A 155 17.52 -8.73 -12.36
C ASN A 155 16.64 -9.05 -13.59
N LEU A 156 16.49 -8.08 -14.49
CA LEU A 156 15.67 -8.22 -15.69
C LEU A 156 16.09 -9.44 -16.56
N LYS A 157 17.36 -9.82 -16.52
CA LYS A 157 17.89 -10.99 -17.25
C LYS A 157 17.57 -12.33 -16.57
N ASN A 158 17.17 -12.34 -15.30
CA ASN A 158 16.81 -13.58 -14.61
C ASN A 158 15.57 -14.20 -15.26
N PRO A 159 15.55 -15.50 -15.62
CA PRO A 159 14.40 -16.11 -16.30
C PRO A 159 13.19 -16.36 -15.40
N VAL A 160 13.33 -16.27 -14.07
CA VAL A 160 12.26 -16.55 -13.12
C VAL A 160 11.31 -15.35 -13.05
N ASP A 161 10.01 -15.59 -13.32
CA ASP A 161 8.96 -14.59 -13.28
C ASP A 161 7.96 -14.77 -12.13
N ASN A 162 8.03 -15.91 -11.45
CA ASN A 162 7.13 -16.25 -10.36
C ASN A 162 7.79 -17.26 -9.40
N LEU A 163 7.52 -17.10 -8.12
CA LEU A 163 7.88 -18.05 -7.07
C LEU A 163 6.65 -18.36 -6.20
N SER A 164 6.56 -19.58 -5.71
CA SER A 164 5.59 -19.91 -4.67
C SER A 164 6.07 -19.39 -3.30
N ILE A 165 5.15 -19.24 -2.35
CA ILE A 165 5.47 -18.87 -0.97
C ILE A 165 6.52 -19.83 -0.37
N PRO A 166 6.37 -21.17 -0.44
CA PRO A 166 7.39 -22.09 0.05
C PRO A 166 8.76 -21.94 -0.62
N GLN A 167 8.80 -21.61 -1.94
CA GLN A 167 10.07 -21.37 -2.62
C GLN A 167 10.77 -20.11 -2.11
N ILE A 168 10.01 -19.02 -1.92
CA ILE A 168 10.57 -17.79 -1.33
C ILE A 168 11.11 -18.09 0.07
N GLN A 169 10.32 -18.75 0.91
CA GLN A 169 10.74 -19.15 2.25
C GLN A 169 11.99 -20.03 2.21
N GLY A 170 12.02 -21.06 1.35
CA GLY A 170 13.17 -21.95 1.19
C GLY A 170 14.45 -21.24 0.74
N ILE A 171 14.34 -20.21 -0.09
CA ILE A 171 15.49 -19.38 -0.48
C ILE A 171 16.07 -18.64 0.74
N TYR A 172 15.23 -18.06 1.58
CA TYR A 172 15.69 -17.24 2.71
C TYR A 172 16.00 -18.06 3.98
N THR A 173 15.51 -19.31 4.10
CA THR A 173 15.99 -20.27 5.11
C THR A 173 17.28 -20.95 4.68
N GLY A 174 17.58 -20.96 3.37
CA GLY A 174 18.75 -21.63 2.78
C GLY A 174 18.50 -23.09 2.37
N ASP A 175 17.25 -23.53 2.35
CA ASP A 175 16.85 -24.87 1.86
C ASP A 175 16.88 -24.94 0.34
N ILE A 176 16.66 -23.81 -0.36
CA ILE A 176 16.80 -23.65 -1.81
C ILE A 176 17.97 -22.71 -2.07
N VAL A 177 19.01 -23.21 -2.71
CA VAL A 177 20.27 -22.48 -2.89
C VAL A 177 20.66 -22.26 -4.35
N ASN A 178 19.97 -22.91 -5.29
CA ASN A 178 20.25 -22.82 -6.71
C ASN A 178 18.98 -22.44 -7.50
N TRP A 179 19.11 -21.52 -8.45
CA TRP A 179 17.99 -21.12 -9.30
C TRP A 179 17.40 -22.25 -10.12
N SER A 180 18.17 -23.29 -10.45
CA SER A 180 17.66 -24.47 -11.16
C SER A 180 16.60 -25.26 -10.38
N GLU A 181 16.58 -25.15 -9.05
CA GLU A 181 15.56 -25.76 -8.19
C GLU A 181 14.17 -25.08 -8.34
N VAL A 182 14.15 -23.88 -8.92
CA VAL A 182 12.94 -23.08 -9.15
C VAL A 182 12.78 -22.66 -10.62
N CYS A 183 13.22 -23.52 -11.53
CA CYS A 183 13.14 -23.32 -12.99
C CYS A 183 13.97 -22.15 -13.54
N GLY A 184 14.97 -21.71 -12.81
CA GLY A 184 15.93 -20.71 -13.25
C GLY A 184 17.21 -21.31 -13.84
N TRP A 185 18.26 -20.51 -13.91
CA TRP A 185 19.59 -20.94 -14.35
C TRP A 185 20.24 -21.89 -13.35
N ASP A 186 21.22 -22.69 -13.82
CA ASP A 186 22.09 -23.45 -12.92
C ASP A 186 23.16 -22.52 -12.34
N CYS A 187 22.79 -21.76 -11.33
CA CYS A 187 23.66 -20.90 -10.54
C CYS A 187 23.13 -20.67 -9.14
N ALA A 188 24.05 -20.42 -8.20
CA ALA A 188 23.69 -20.17 -6.81
C ALA A 188 22.82 -18.90 -6.66
N ILE A 189 21.74 -18.99 -5.88
CA ILE A 189 20.89 -17.85 -5.52
C ILE A 189 21.62 -16.96 -4.52
N LYS A 190 21.55 -15.65 -4.71
CA LYS A 190 22.05 -14.66 -3.75
C LYS A 190 20.88 -13.85 -3.16
N PRO A 191 20.33 -14.27 -2.03
CA PRO A 191 19.27 -13.51 -1.35
C PRO A 191 19.86 -12.26 -0.70
N TYR A 192 19.16 -11.14 -0.85
CA TYR A 192 19.46 -9.87 -0.20
C TYR A 192 18.38 -9.57 0.81
N VAL A 193 18.78 -9.12 1.99
CA VAL A 193 17.90 -8.73 3.09
C VAL A 193 18.09 -7.26 3.44
N ARG A 194 17.23 -6.73 4.28
CA ARG A 194 17.33 -5.38 4.77
C ARG A 194 17.88 -5.36 6.20
N ASP A 195 18.38 -4.23 6.61
CA ASP A 195 18.78 -4.00 7.99
C ASP A 195 17.59 -4.20 8.95
N ARG A 196 17.94 -4.67 10.16
CA ARG A 196 16.98 -5.13 11.18
C ARG A 196 15.94 -4.07 11.57
N ASN A 197 16.29 -2.79 11.52
CA ASN A 197 15.38 -1.67 11.86
C ASN A 197 14.57 -1.15 10.66
N SER A 198 14.69 -1.80 9.51
CA SER A 198 13.93 -1.46 8.33
C SER A 198 12.48 -1.97 8.42
N GLY A 199 11.50 -1.11 8.17
CA GLY A 199 10.11 -1.52 8.06
C GLY A 199 9.85 -2.57 6.98
N SER A 200 10.69 -2.62 5.92
CA SER A 200 10.62 -3.68 4.90
C SER A 200 11.12 -5.01 5.43
N GLN A 201 12.16 -5.02 6.28
CA GLN A 201 12.66 -6.24 6.93
C GLN A 201 11.60 -6.81 7.87
N GLU A 202 10.97 -5.98 8.68
CA GLU A 202 9.94 -6.45 9.59
C GLU A 202 8.71 -6.98 8.85
N LYS A 203 8.28 -6.32 7.76
CA LYS A 203 7.24 -6.88 6.87
C LYS A 203 7.65 -8.25 6.32
N PHE A 204 8.90 -8.40 5.89
CA PHE A 204 9.42 -9.65 5.39
C PHE A 204 9.40 -10.74 6.46
N GLU A 205 9.88 -10.46 7.67
CA GLU A 205 9.90 -11.42 8.78
C GLU A 205 8.49 -11.85 9.21
N THR A 206 7.58 -10.89 9.30
CA THR A 206 6.23 -11.15 9.81
C THR A 206 5.29 -11.77 8.77
N MET A 207 5.32 -11.26 7.52
CA MET A 207 4.37 -11.67 6.49
C MET A 207 4.88 -12.83 5.64
N VAL A 208 6.19 -12.86 5.36
CA VAL A 208 6.78 -13.86 4.46
C VAL A 208 7.32 -15.03 5.25
N MET A 209 8.21 -14.77 6.20
CA MET A 209 8.86 -15.83 6.98
C MET A 209 7.93 -16.41 8.03
N ASN A 210 7.03 -15.62 8.61
CA ASN A 210 5.95 -16.07 9.50
C ASN A 210 6.43 -17.06 10.57
N GLY A 211 7.51 -16.71 11.27
CA GLY A 211 8.12 -17.53 12.33
C GLY A 211 9.22 -18.49 11.86
N LEU A 212 9.49 -18.60 10.56
CA LEU A 212 10.66 -19.33 10.07
C LEU A 212 11.93 -18.54 10.35
N THR A 213 13.02 -19.26 10.66
CA THR A 213 14.32 -18.64 10.90
C THR A 213 15.00 -18.28 9.59
N ILE A 214 15.32 -17.01 9.42
CA ILE A 214 16.10 -16.53 8.28
C ILE A 214 17.57 -16.98 8.49
N LYS A 215 18.18 -17.47 7.42
CA LYS A 215 19.61 -17.80 7.41
C LYS A 215 20.43 -16.53 7.67
N ASP A 216 21.57 -16.68 8.33
CA ASP A 216 22.55 -15.60 8.45
C ASP A 216 23.17 -15.27 7.08
N PHE A 217 23.12 -14.00 6.71
CA PHE A 217 23.68 -13.48 5.47
C PHE A 217 24.91 -12.62 5.73
N PRO A 218 25.92 -12.66 4.83
CA PRO A 218 27.05 -11.76 4.90
C PRO A 218 26.63 -10.29 4.89
N GLU A 219 27.40 -9.43 5.56
CA GLU A 219 27.14 -7.98 5.62
C GLU A 219 26.89 -7.35 4.24
N MET A 220 27.57 -7.82 3.20
CA MET A 220 27.40 -7.38 1.81
C MET A 220 25.99 -7.63 1.24
N GLN A 221 25.23 -8.56 1.83
CA GLN A 221 23.86 -8.88 1.44
C GLN A 221 22.81 -8.11 2.25
N ILE A 222 23.23 -7.25 3.19
CA ILE A 222 22.34 -6.46 4.05
C ILE A 222 22.20 -5.04 3.48
N GLY A 223 21.01 -4.70 3.01
CA GLY A 223 20.70 -3.37 2.48
C GLY A 223 20.35 -2.38 3.58
N ARG A 224 21.14 -1.31 3.71
CA ARG A 224 20.95 -0.28 4.74
C ARG A 224 20.01 0.85 4.33
N THR A 225 19.82 1.08 3.03
CA THR A 225 18.93 2.13 2.50
C THR A 225 17.85 1.53 1.62
N MET A 226 16.81 2.31 1.32
CA MET A 226 15.75 1.88 0.41
C MET A 226 16.24 1.61 -1.02
N MET A 227 17.33 2.27 -1.45
CA MET A 227 17.94 2.07 -2.77
C MET A 227 18.88 0.86 -2.84
N THR A 228 19.43 0.40 -1.71
CA THR A 228 20.43 -0.69 -1.70
C THR A 228 19.94 -1.95 -2.43
N PRO A 229 18.71 -2.45 -2.24
CA PRO A 229 18.23 -3.64 -2.97
C PRO A 229 18.26 -3.48 -4.49
N TYR A 230 17.99 -2.28 -5.01
CA TYR A 230 18.01 -2.01 -6.45
C TYR A 230 19.42 -2.11 -7.00
N TYR A 231 20.40 -1.45 -6.37
CA TYR A 231 21.80 -1.50 -6.80
C TYR A 231 22.37 -2.91 -6.72
N GLN A 232 21.97 -3.68 -5.71
CA GLN A 232 22.40 -5.06 -5.57
C GLN A 232 21.86 -5.92 -6.72
N ILE A 233 20.57 -5.84 -7.01
CA ILE A 233 19.93 -6.64 -8.07
C ILE A 233 20.34 -6.18 -9.46
N GLU A 234 20.55 -4.89 -9.68
CA GLU A 234 21.02 -4.37 -10.96
C GLU A 234 22.38 -5.00 -11.37
N GLN A 235 23.28 -5.16 -10.42
CA GLN A 235 24.62 -5.68 -10.67
C GLN A 235 24.75 -7.20 -10.49
N ASP A 236 23.73 -7.87 -9.97
CA ASP A 236 23.74 -9.29 -9.68
C ASP A 236 22.54 -10.02 -10.31
N THR A 237 22.80 -10.69 -11.45
CA THR A 237 21.77 -11.47 -12.15
C THR A 237 21.29 -12.70 -11.38
N ALA A 238 22.06 -13.16 -10.39
CA ALA A 238 21.68 -14.26 -9.51
C ALA A 238 20.99 -13.81 -8.22
N GLY A 239 20.81 -12.49 -8.05
CA GLY A 239 20.22 -11.89 -6.88
C GLY A 239 18.69 -12.01 -6.82
N ILE A 240 18.17 -12.06 -5.59
CA ILE A 240 16.77 -11.82 -5.25
C ILE A 240 16.69 -10.87 -4.05
N ALA A 241 15.85 -9.87 -4.13
CA ALA A 241 15.64 -8.91 -3.06
C ALA A 241 14.14 -8.58 -2.92
N PHE A 242 13.81 -7.84 -1.88
CA PHE A 242 12.44 -7.35 -1.66
C PHE A 242 12.43 -5.85 -1.33
N THR A 243 11.31 -5.20 -1.65
CA THR A 243 11.09 -3.77 -1.45
C THR A 243 9.58 -3.49 -1.36
N PRO A 244 9.12 -2.37 -0.78
CA PRO A 244 7.73 -1.96 -0.91
C PRO A 244 7.33 -1.76 -2.37
N PHE A 245 6.12 -2.21 -2.74
CA PHE A 245 5.57 -2.02 -4.09
C PHE A 245 5.53 -0.54 -4.49
N TYR A 246 5.08 0.31 -3.56
CA TYR A 246 5.03 1.74 -3.78
C TYR A 246 6.40 2.30 -4.19
N TYR A 247 7.45 1.92 -3.44
CA TYR A 247 8.80 2.38 -3.74
C TYR A 247 9.29 1.88 -5.10
N TYR A 248 9.00 0.62 -5.41
CA TYR A 248 9.33 0.00 -6.68
C TYR A 248 8.63 0.66 -7.87
N LYS A 249 7.34 0.93 -7.77
CA LYS A 249 6.53 1.40 -8.91
C LYS A 249 6.51 2.92 -9.08
N VAL A 250 6.49 3.66 -7.98
CA VAL A 250 6.27 5.11 -8.00
C VAL A 250 7.58 5.86 -7.87
N MET A 251 8.43 5.47 -6.91
CA MET A 251 9.64 6.24 -6.62
C MET A 251 10.82 5.87 -7.51
N VAL A 252 11.06 4.58 -7.78
CA VAL A 252 12.26 4.15 -8.52
C VAL A 252 11.96 3.75 -9.95
N GLY A 253 10.84 3.05 -10.17
CA GLY A 253 10.59 2.37 -11.44
C GLY A 253 11.33 1.03 -11.53
N SER A 254 11.23 0.37 -12.69
CA SER A 254 11.79 -0.97 -12.87
C SER A 254 13.28 -1.00 -13.21
N GLY A 255 13.79 -0.01 -13.95
CA GLY A 255 15.20 0.02 -14.37
C GLY A 255 15.69 -1.31 -14.94
N SER A 256 16.83 -1.80 -14.43
CA SER A 256 17.41 -3.11 -14.76
C SER A 256 16.81 -4.27 -13.94
N THR A 257 15.72 -4.04 -13.19
CA THR A 257 15.07 -5.03 -12.33
C THR A 257 13.67 -5.36 -12.84
N LYS A 258 13.18 -6.54 -12.48
CA LYS A 258 11.76 -6.90 -12.64
C LYS A 258 11.21 -7.44 -11.33
N ALA A 259 9.95 -7.09 -11.07
CA ALA A 259 9.20 -7.71 -10.00
C ALA A 259 8.66 -9.07 -10.46
N ILE A 260 8.71 -10.05 -9.57
CA ILE A 260 8.18 -11.39 -9.83
C ILE A 260 6.83 -11.59 -9.15
N GLY A 261 6.02 -12.46 -9.72
CA GLY A 261 4.75 -12.89 -9.13
C GLY A 261 4.96 -13.80 -7.92
N VAL A 262 3.95 -13.94 -7.10
CA VAL A 262 3.91 -14.86 -5.96
C VAL A 262 2.67 -15.75 -6.07
N ASN A 263 2.87 -17.07 -6.00
CA ASN A 263 1.81 -18.06 -6.20
C ASN A 263 1.01 -17.87 -7.50
N GLY A 264 1.68 -17.44 -8.58
CA GLY A 264 1.04 -17.16 -9.86
C GLY A 264 0.31 -15.82 -9.96
N VAL A 265 0.32 -15.01 -8.89
CA VAL A 265 -0.33 -13.71 -8.87
C VAL A 265 0.71 -12.61 -9.14
N ALA A 266 0.52 -11.88 -10.23
CA ALA A 266 1.39 -10.76 -10.57
C ALA A 266 1.25 -9.60 -9.57
N MET A 267 2.34 -8.90 -9.29
CA MET A 267 2.35 -7.72 -8.45
C MET A 267 1.88 -6.50 -9.24
N THR A 268 0.59 -6.24 -9.20
CA THR A 268 -0.06 -5.09 -9.86
C THR A 268 -0.88 -4.27 -8.86
N LYS A 269 -1.12 -2.99 -9.17
CA LYS A 269 -1.97 -2.11 -8.36
C LYS A 269 -3.36 -2.74 -8.14
N GLU A 270 -3.91 -3.39 -9.16
CA GLU A 270 -5.20 -4.08 -9.10
C GLU A 270 -5.19 -5.27 -8.14
N ASN A 271 -4.17 -6.15 -8.23
CA ASN A 271 -4.06 -7.32 -7.36
C ASN A 271 -3.76 -6.94 -5.89
N ILE A 272 -3.14 -5.79 -5.66
CA ILE A 272 -2.98 -5.22 -4.32
C ILE A 272 -4.30 -4.64 -3.83
N LYS A 273 -5.02 -3.91 -4.70
CA LYS A 273 -6.31 -3.29 -4.38
C LYS A 273 -7.37 -4.32 -4.00
N ASN A 274 -7.48 -5.41 -4.74
CA ASN A 274 -8.45 -6.47 -4.47
C ASN A 274 -7.97 -7.52 -3.45
N GLY A 275 -6.71 -7.42 -2.99
CA GLY A 275 -6.14 -8.32 -1.98
C GLY A 275 -5.76 -9.71 -2.50
N SER A 276 -5.70 -9.94 -3.83
CA SER A 276 -5.29 -11.22 -4.40
C SER A 276 -3.78 -11.44 -4.33
N TYR A 277 -2.97 -10.37 -4.30
CA TYR A 277 -1.54 -10.50 -4.11
C TYR A 277 -1.22 -10.90 -2.66
N PRO A 278 -0.47 -12.00 -2.40
CA PRO A 278 -0.36 -12.59 -1.05
C PRO A 278 0.27 -11.69 0.01
N TYR A 279 1.19 -10.82 -0.40
CA TYR A 279 1.93 -9.96 0.53
C TYR A 279 1.46 -8.50 0.49
N THR A 280 0.14 -8.32 0.39
CA THR A 280 -0.50 -7.00 0.55
C THR A 280 -0.45 -6.57 2.00
N SER A 281 -0.08 -5.32 2.24
CA SER A 281 0.02 -4.69 3.56
C SER A 281 -0.67 -3.32 3.55
N ASN A 282 -0.87 -2.74 4.73
CA ASN A 282 -1.41 -1.40 4.85
C ASN A 282 -0.32 -0.38 5.22
N VAL A 283 -0.57 0.86 4.82
CA VAL A 283 0.06 2.07 5.34
C VAL A 283 -0.85 2.63 6.43
N TYR A 284 -0.29 3.14 7.50
CA TYR A 284 -1.03 3.59 8.67
C TYR A 284 -0.74 5.05 8.98
N THR A 285 -1.71 5.70 9.58
CA THR A 285 -1.48 6.92 10.37
C THR A 285 -1.69 6.60 11.83
N ALA A 286 -0.95 7.26 12.71
CA ALA A 286 -1.09 7.08 14.15
C ALA A 286 -0.90 8.38 14.92
N VAL A 287 -1.59 8.47 16.05
CA VAL A 287 -1.53 9.55 17.03
C VAL A 287 -1.55 8.97 18.44
N ARG A 288 -1.15 9.75 19.44
CA ARG A 288 -1.35 9.38 20.84
C ARG A 288 -2.84 9.41 21.21
N SER A 289 -3.27 8.54 22.10
CA SER A 289 -4.68 8.49 22.52
C SER A 289 -5.13 9.68 23.37
N ASP A 290 -4.19 10.38 23.98
CA ASP A 290 -4.39 11.57 24.80
C ASP A 290 -4.29 12.90 23.99
N ILE A 291 -4.15 12.83 22.66
CA ILE A 291 -4.11 14.00 21.78
C ILE A 291 -5.39 14.83 21.89
N ASP A 292 -5.26 16.14 21.84
CA ASP A 292 -6.41 17.05 21.71
C ASP A 292 -7.13 16.77 20.38
N ARG A 293 -8.39 16.36 20.47
CA ARG A 293 -9.20 16.04 19.31
C ARG A 293 -9.60 17.24 18.45
N SER A 294 -9.41 18.46 18.96
CA SER A 294 -9.58 19.69 18.19
C SER A 294 -8.29 20.12 17.46
N SER A 295 -7.15 19.47 17.72
CA SER A 295 -5.88 19.80 17.11
C SER A 295 -5.85 19.51 15.60
N ILE A 296 -5.01 20.24 14.87
CA ILE A 296 -4.79 20.02 13.43
C ILE A 296 -4.26 18.60 13.18
N ALA A 297 -3.39 18.09 14.02
CA ALA A 297 -2.83 16.75 13.92
C ALA A 297 -3.92 15.67 13.99
N TYR A 298 -4.87 15.79 14.94
CA TYR A 298 -5.98 14.86 15.03
C TYR A 298 -6.94 14.98 13.83
N ARG A 299 -7.20 16.18 13.36
CA ARG A 299 -8.02 16.42 12.16
C ARG A 299 -7.36 15.76 10.93
N ILE A 300 -6.04 15.87 10.75
CA ILE A 300 -5.30 15.18 9.69
C ILE A 300 -5.43 13.66 9.84
N PHE A 301 -5.28 13.14 11.06
CA PHE A 301 -5.45 11.71 11.34
C PHE A 301 -6.84 11.19 10.93
N GLU A 302 -7.90 11.93 11.22
CA GLU A 302 -9.27 11.57 10.79
C GLU A 302 -9.46 11.75 9.28
N PHE A 303 -8.97 12.85 8.72
CA PHE A 303 -9.14 13.22 7.32
C PHE A 303 -8.56 12.19 6.35
N LEU A 304 -7.42 11.59 6.65
CA LEU A 304 -6.76 10.63 5.76
C LEU A 304 -7.61 9.39 5.39
N THR A 305 -8.68 9.13 6.12
CA THR A 305 -9.64 8.06 5.80
C THR A 305 -10.92 8.55 5.12
N THR A 306 -11.10 9.86 4.97
CA THR A 306 -12.22 10.46 4.21
C THR A 306 -11.99 10.37 2.70
N GLU A 307 -12.99 10.69 1.90
CA GLU A 307 -12.89 10.74 0.45
C GLU A 307 -11.78 11.71 -0.01
N GLY A 308 -11.74 12.94 0.54
CA GLY A 308 -10.67 13.91 0.25
C GLY A 308 -9.28 13.41 0.65
N GLY A 309 -9.14 12.77 1.80
CA GLY A 309 -7.88 12.16 2.22
C GLY A 309 -7.46 11.00 1.34
N GLN A 310 -8.41 10.17 0.88
CA GLN A 310 -8.15 9.06 -0.03
C GLN A 310 -7.81 9.53 -1.46
N ALA A 311 -8.30 10.69 -1.89
CA ALA A 311 -7.86 11.34 -3.14
C ALA A 311 -6.37 11.73 -3.05
N ILE A 312 -5.92 12.31 -1.92
CA ILE A 312 -4.48 12.61 -1.69
C ILE A 312 -3.64 11.32 -1.66
N VAL A 313 -4.15 10.26 -1.06
CA VAL A 313 -3.49 8.94 -1.06
C VAL A 313 -3.29 8.43 -2.49
N ASP A 314 -4.31 8.49 -3.35
CA ASP A 314 -4.20 8.06 -4.75
C ASP A 314 -3.26 8.97 -5.56
N GLU A 315 -3.34 10.28 -5.37
CA GLU A 315 -2.46 11.27 -5.99
C GLU A 315 -0.99 11.07 -5.61
N SER A 316 -0.73 10.62 -4.38
CA SER A 316 0.62 10.23 -3.96
C SER A 316 1.14 8.97 -4.63
N GLY A 317 0.27 8.18 -5.29
CA GLY A 317 0.59 6.92 -5.96
C GLY A 317 0.38 5.66 -5.12
N TYR A 318 0.03 5.78 -3.85
CA TYR A 318 -0.41 4.65 -3.05
C TYR A 318 -1.74 4.08 -3.56
N VAL A 319 -2.09 2.88 -3.14
CA VAL A 319 -3.39 2.29 -3.43
C VAL A 319 -4.36 2.73 -2.34
N PRO A 320 -5.38 3.53 -2.64
CA PRO A 320 -6.36 3.94 -1.66
C PRO A 320 -7.01 2.71 -1.01
N LEU A 321 -7.33 2.82 0.27
CA LEU A 321 -8.33 1.95 0.84
C LEU A 321 -9.60 2.22 0.02
N GLN A 322 -10.28 1.20 -0.45
CA GLN A 322 -11.60 1.46 -0.99
C GLN A 322 -12.32 2.25 0.10
N ALA A 323 -12.70 3.48 -0.21
CA ALA A 323 -13.57 4.22 0.67
C ALA A 323 -14.66 3.25 1.09
N SER A 324 -14.80 2.99 2.38
CA SER A 324 -16.06 2.53 2.87
C SER A 324 -17.00 3.72 2.65
N SER A 325 -17.42 3.92 1.39
CA SER A 325 -18.61 4.71 1.15
C SER A 325 -19.63 4.15 2.12
N GLY A 326 -20.37 4.99 2.83
CA GLY A 326 -21.46 4.54 3.68
C GLY A 326 -22.43 3.61 2.95
N VAL A 327 -22.39 3.62 1.62
CA VAL A 327 -22.96 2.66 0.68
C VAL A 327 -22.42 1.23 0.89
N ARG A 328 -21.11 1.00 1.12
CA ARG A 328 -20.58 -0.37 1.35
C ARG A 328 -20.86 -0.93 2.74
N ALA A 329 -20.95 -0.09 3.78
CA ALA A 329 -21.45 -0.53 5.08
C ALA A 329 -22.96 -0.87 5.00
N LEU A 330 -23.73 -0.12 4.20
CA LEU A 330 -25.10 -0.45 3.85
C LEU A 330 -25.20 -1.70 2.97
N GLU A 331 -24.27 -1.92 2.02
CA GLU A 331 -24.21 -3.11 1.17
C GLU A 331 -23.78 -4.36 1.93
N GLN A 332 -22.88 -4.27 2.92
CA GLN A 332 -22.59 -5.39 3.81
C GLN A 332 -23.76 -5.76 4.73
N GLU A 333 -24.60 -4.80 5.11
CA GLU A 333 -25.88 -5.08 5.76
C GLU A 333 -26.99 -5.45 4.74
N ALA A 334 -26.88 -4.99 3.50
CA ALA A 334 -27.89 -5.24 2.47
C ALA A 334 -27.97 -6.71 2.03
N VAL A 335 -26.89 -7.48 2.14
CA VAL A 335 -26.90 -8.92 1.82
C VAL A 335 -26.84 -9.76 3.10
N LYS A 336 -27.95 -9.76 3.85
CA LYS A 336 -28.15 -10.76 4.91
C LYS A 336 -28.51 -12.09 4.28
N MET A 337 -27.73 -13.12 4.58
CA MET A 337 -27.99 -14.48 4.13
C MET A 337 -27.90 -15.48 5.27
N GLU A 338 -28.73 -16.49 5.22
CA GLU A 338 -28.73 -17.62 6.15
C GLU A 338 -28.72 -18.94 5.38
N TYR A 339 -27.91 -19.88 5.84
CA TYR A 339 -27.95 -21.26 5.34
C TYR A 339 -28.87 -22.10 6.20
N ARG A 340 -29.95 -22.60 5.61
CA ARG A 340 -30.92 -23.50 6.27
C ARG A 340 -31.45 -24.51 5.28
N ARG A 341 -31.65 -25.76 5.73
CA ARG A 341 -32.28 -26.81 4.94
C ARG A 341 -31.68 -26.99 3.54
N SER A 342 -30.34 -26.99 3.46
CA SER A 342 -29.58 -27.12 2.21
C SER A 342 -29.82 -26.00 1.20
N ALA A 343 -30.21 -24.81 1.65
CA ALA A 343 -30.37 -23.63 0.82
C ALA A 343 -29.83 -22.37 1.51
N LEU A 344 -29.30 -21.47 0.70
CA LEU A 344 -28.98 -20.10 1.12
C LEU A 344 -30.20 -19.21 0.89
N HIS A 345 -30.63 -18.53 1.94
CA HIS A 345 -31.76 -17.60 1.96
C HIS A 345 -31.25 -16.18 2.03
N PHE A 346 -31.65 -15.32 1.11
CA PHE A 346 -31.32 -13.90 1.09
C PHE A 346 -32.41 -13.08 1.80
N LEU A 347 -32.05 -12.50 2.93
CA LEU A 347 -32.97 -11.76 3.80
C LEU A 347 -32.97 -10.25 3.51
N SER A 348 -32.13 -9.79 2.60
CA SER A 348 -31.95 -8.38 2.22
C SER A 348 -33.04 -7.87 1.28
N SER A 349 -33.17 -6.55 1.19
CA SER A 349 -34.08 -5.86 0.25
C SER A 349 -33.65 -6.00 -1.20
N VAL A 350 -32.34 -6.10 -1.46
CA VAL A 350 -31.75 -6.28 -2.79
C VAL A 350 -31.54 -7.77 -3.06
N LEU A 351 -31.97 -8.22 -4.24
CA LEU A 351 -31.72 -9.59 -4.71
C LEU A 351 -30.39 -9.62 -5.48
N PRO A 352 -29.39 -10.40 -5.04
CA PRO A 352 -28.14 -10.52 -5.77
C PRO A 352 -28.33 -11.20 -7.13
N GLN A 353 -27.37 -11.01 -8.06
CA GLN A 353 -27.46 -11.59 -9.40
C GLN A 353 -26.95 -13.03 -9.47
N ARG A 354 -25.86 -13.32 -8.77
CA ARG A 354 -25.25 -14.66 -8.80
C ARG A 354 -24.49 -14.95 -7.51
N ILE A 355 -24.27 -16.24 -7.29
CA ILE A 355 -23.45 -16.78 -6.22
C ILE A 355 -22.31 -17.61 -6.78
N GLU A 356 -21.15 -17.52 -6.16
CA GLU A 356 -20.00 -18.38 -6.41
C GLU A 356 -19.45 -18.89 -5.08
N ILE A 357 -19.18 -20.19 -4.99
CA ILE A 357 -18.68 -20.86 -3.78
C ILE A 357 -17.30 -21.43 -4.06
N TYR A 358 -16.41 -21.23 -3.13
CA TYR A 358 -15.03 -21.70 -3.15
C TYR A 358 -14.74 -22.51 -1.91
N ASP A 359 -13.93 -23.55 -2.02
CA ASP A 359 -13.36 -24.23 -0.87
C ASP A 359 -12.27 -23.37 -0.21
N LEU A 360 -11.74 -23.80 0.94
CA LEU A 360 -10.72 -23.06 1.65
C LEU A 360 -9.35 -23.03 0.94
N SER A 361 -9.17 -23.84 -0.11
CA SER A 361 -7.98 -23.78 -0.97
C SER A 361 -8.11 -22.72 -2.08
N GLY A 362 -9.28 -22.07 -2.20
CA GLY A 362 -9.59 -21.11 -3.25
C GLY A 362 -10.08 -21.74 -4.54
N LYS A 363 -10.34 -23.06 -4.57
CA LYS A 363 -10.89 -23.74 -5.73
C LYS A 363 -12.39 -23.45 -5.85
N HIS A 364 -12.81 -23.01 -7.03
CA HIS A 364 -14.22 -22.81 -7.35
C HIS A 364 -14.97 -24.13 -7.36
N VAL A 365 -16.04 -24.26 -6.55
CA VAL A 365 -16.80 -25.50 -6.37
C VAL A 365 -18.27 -25.40 -6.79
N PHE A 366 -18.82 -24.18 -6.86
CA PHE A 366 -20.22 -23.99 -7.28
C PHE A 366 -20.45 -22.57 -7.78
N ARG A 367 -21.29 -22.43 -8.83
CA ARG A 367 -21.76 -21.15 -9.35
C ARG A 367 -23.21 -21.27 -9.80
N SER A 368 -24.03 -20.27 -9.49
CA SER A 368 -25.40 -20.20 -9.96
C SER A 368 -25.89 -18.75 -10.05
N PRO A 369 -26.69 -18.41 -11.06
CA PRO A 369 -27.45 -17.18 -11.04
C PRO A 369 -28.52 -17.25 -9.94
N ILE A 370 -28.92 -16.09 -9.42
CA ILE A 370 -29.92 -15.95 -8.37
C ILE A 370 -31.19 -15.34 -9.00
N HIS A 371 -32.25 -16.09 -9.02
CA HIS A 371 -33.55 -15.67 -9.56
C HIS A 371 -34.64 -15.58 -8.48
N SER A 372 -34.32 -15.97 -7.26
CA SER A 372 -35.24 -15.96 -6.12
C SER A 372 -34.49 -15.72 -4.80
N ARG A 373 -35.22 -15.44 -3.73
CA ARG A 373 -34.64 -15.21 -2.39
C ARG A 373 -34.07 -16.46 -1.73
N SER A 374 -34.02 -17.58 -2.45
CA SER A 374 -33.47 -18.82 -1.94
C SER A 374 -32.80 -19.58 -3.08
N ILE A 375 -31.61 -20.12 -2.81
CA ILE A 375 -30.88 -20.96 -3.76
C ILE A 375 -30.46 -22.26 -3.08
N SER A 376 -30.79 -23.38 -3.70
CA SER A 376 -30.40 -24.71 -3.22
C SER A 376 -28.89 -24.93 -3.42
N ILE A 377 -28.22 -25.39 -2.38
CA ILE A 377 -26.81 -25.72 -2.41
C ILE A 377 -26.66 -27.23 -2.60
N PRO A 378 -25.79 -27.69 -3.50
CA PRO A 378 -25.58 -29.14 -3.71
C PRO A 378 -25.17 -29.84 -2.42
N SER A 379 -25.79 -30.99 -2.13
CA SER A 379 -25.60 -31.75 -0.91
C SER A 379 -24.17 -32.30 -0.68
N HIS A 380 -23.35 -32.34 -1.74
CA HIS A 380 -21.96 -32.75 -1.65
C HIS A 380 -21.03 -31.62 -1.12
N LEU A 381 -21.52 -30.37 -1.05
CA LEU A 381 -20.79 -29.26 -0.44
C LEU A 381 -21.12 -29.27 1.06
N SER A 382 -20.14 -29.61 1.86
CA SER A 382 -20.25 -29.63 3.32
C SER A 382 -18.97 -29.07 3.94
N GLY A 383 -19.09 -28.44 5.11
CA GLY A 383 -17.97 -27.83 5.78
C GLY A 383 -17.82 -26.33 5.45
N CYS A 384 -16.67 -25.77 5.76
CA CYS A 384 -16.42 -24.33 5.68
C CYS A 384 -16.06 -23.93 4.24
N HIS A 385 -16.81 -22.97 3.70
CA HIS A 385 -16.63 -22.45 2.33
C HIS A 385 -16.60 -20.92 2.32
N ILE A 386 -15.99 -20.37 1.28
CA ILE A 386 -16.04 -18.95 0.95
C ILE A 386 -17.12 -18.74 -0.08
N VAL A 387 -18.08 -17.87 0.21
CA VAL A 387 -19.21 -17.57 -0.66
C VAL A 387 -19.13 -16.13 -1.12
N ASN A 388 -19.03 -15.91 -2.43
CA ASN A 388 -19.11 -14.61 -3.08
C ASN A 388 -20.52 -14.43 -3.64
N VAL A 389 -21.18 -13.35 -3.26
CA VAL A 389 -22.51 -12.97 -3.71
C VAL A 389 -22.41 -11.70 -4.53
N TRP A 390 -22.67 -11.79 -5.82
CA TRP A 390 -22.50 -10.70 -6.78
C TRP A 390 -23.75 -9.85 -6.89
N LEU A 391 -23.56 -8.53 -6.93
CA LEU A 391 -24.60 -7.49 -7.07
C LEU A 391 -24.65 -6.94 -8.51
N ASP A 392 -25.56 -5.99 -8.78
CA ASP A 392 -25.80 -5.46 -10.13
C ASP A 392 -24.63 -4.70 -10.78
N ASP A 393 -23.71 -4.21 -9.99
CA ASP A 393 -22.58 -3.34 -10.38
C ASP A 393 -21.25 -4.08 -10.53
N ASP A 394 -21.26 -5.40 -10.72
CA ASP A 394 -20.08 -6.27 -10.69
C ASP A 394 -19.32 -6.28 -9.34
N SER A 395 -19.88 -5.67 -8.30
CA SER A 395 -19.39 -5.81 -6.93
C SER A 395 -19.88 -7.12 -6.31
N PHE A 396 -19.15 -7.61 -5.30
CA PHE A 396 -19.57 -8.81 -4.57
C PHE A 396 -19.35 -8.68 -3.07
N VAL A 397 -20.19 -9.36 -2.31
CA VAL A 397 -20.06 -9.55 -0.87
C VAL A 397 -19.52 -10.94 -0.59
N GLN A 398 -18.40 -11.02 0.13
CA GLN A 398 -17.79 -12.29 0.51
C GLN A 398 -18.15 -12.67 1.94
N ARG A 399 -18.51 -13.93 2.15
CA ARG A 399 -18.77 -14.50 3.47
C ARG A 399 -18.14 -15.88 3.61
N LYS A 400 -17.68 -16.18 4.81
CA LYS A 400 -17.32 -17.53 5.20
C LYS A 400 -18.54 -18.18 5.81
N ILE A 401 -18.99 -19.31 5.24
CA ILE A 401 -20.21 -20.01 5.64
C ILE A 401 -19.90 -21.49 5.90
N LEU A 402 -20.54 -22.07 6.88
CA LEU A 402 -20.56 -23.51 7.11
C LEU A 402 -21.78 -24.08 6.38
N LEU A 403 -21.54 -24.83 5.30
CA LEU A 403 -22.55 -25.50 4.48
C LEU A 403 -22.84 -26.91 5.00
#